data_247374348bde258985a2699f8028cb37
#
_entry.id   247374348bde258985a2699f8028cb37
#
_cell.length_a   1.000
_cell.length_b   1.000
_cell.length_c   1.000
_cell.angle_alpha   90.00
_cell.angle_beta   90.00
_cell.angle_gamma   90.00
#
_symmetry.space_group_name_H-M   'P 1'
#
loop_
_entity.id
_entity.type
_entity.pdbx_description
1 polymer ?
#
loop_
_entity_poly.entity_id
_entity_poly.type
_entity_poly.pdbx_seq_one_letter_code
_entity_poly.pdbx_strand_id
1 'polypeptide(L)'
;MKEVELKSVIKACQIEELSAEEQHLVNLAIEATQRSYAPYSKFHVGAAVRLENGEVVIGCNQENAAYPSGLCAERTALFAAGAQYPNVPVEMLAIAARGTDGELQYEPVGPCGSCRQVIIESETRAGHPIRILLYGRKCIYVIDGIRALMPLMFSEF
;
A
#
# COMPACT_ATOMS: atom_id res chain seq x y z
N MET A 1 22.75 6.22 -30.07
CA MET A 1 22.01 6.11 -28.78
C MET A 1 21.20 4.82 -28.83
N LYS A 2 21.16 4.04 -27.75
CA LYS A 2 20.40 2.78 -27.67
C LYS A 2 19.21 3.01 -26.75
N GLU A 3 18.01 2.65 -27.20
CA GLU A 3 16.80 2.67 -26.37
C GLU A 3 16.76 1.45 -25.43
N VAL A 4 16.25 1.64 -24.22
CA VAL A 4 15.99 0.60 -23.25
C VAL A 4 14.52 0.68 -22.89
N GLU A 5 13.75 -0.36 -23.20
CA GLU A 5 12.34 -0.46 -22.86
C GLU A 5 12.16 -1.04 -21.45
N LEU A 6 11.31 -0.38 -20.64
CA LEU A 6 10.89 -0.87 -19.32
C LEU A 6 9.39 -1.19 -19.40
N LYS A 7 9.04 -2.44 -19.07
CA LYS A 7 7.65 -2.91 -19.13
C LYS A 7 7.13 -3.21 -17.74
N SER A 8 5.98 -2.64 -17.39
CA SER A 8 5.23 -2.98 -16.18
C SER A 8 3.92 -3.68 -16.53
N VAL A 9 3.54 -4.68 -15.76
CA VAL A 9 2.29 -5.40 -15.90
C VAL A 9 1.52 -5.33 -14.59
N ILE A 10 0.27 -4.87 -14.67
CA ILE A 10 -0.67 -4.78 -13.56
C ILE A 10 -1.92 -5.55 -13.95
N LYS A 11 -2.44 -6.39 -13.06
CA LYS A 11 -3.71 -7.08 -13.25
C LYS A 11 -4.82 -6.24 -12.66
N ALA A 12 -6.00 -6.24 -13.26
CA ALA A 12 -7.21 -5.62 -12.73
C ALA A 12 -8.29 -6.69 -12.56
N CYS A 13 -8.98 -6.68 -11.42
CA CYS A 13 -10.04 -7.64 -11.10
C CYS A 13 -11.15 -6.98 -10.27
N GLN A 14 -12.25 -7.72 -10.08
CA GLN A 14 -13.28 -7.37 -9.09
C GLN A 14 -12.95 -8.04 -7.75
N ILE A 15 -13.56 -7.55 -6.67
CA ILE A 15 -13.25 -8.05 -5.32
C ILE A 15 -13.58 -9.55 -5.16
N GLU A 16 -14.59 -10.02 -5.87
CA GLU A 16 -15.05 -11.42 -5.84
C GLU A 16 -14.05 -12.39 -6.50
N GLU A 17 -13.12 -11.87 -7.30
CA GLU A 17 -12.07 -12.66 -7.95
C GLU A 17 -10.83 -12.85 -7.05
N LEU A 18 -10.77 -12.12 -5.94
CA LEU A 18 -9.71 -12.23 -4.94
C LEU A 18 -9.96 -13.42 -4.01
N SER A 19 -8.90 -13.95 -3.41
CA SER A 19 -9.02 -14.93 -2.32
C SER A 19 -9.72 -14.32 -1.09
N ALA A 20 -10.25 -15.15 -0.21
CA ALA A 20 -10.89 -14.68 1.02
C ALA A 20 -9.94 -13.85 1.91
N GLU A 21 -8.67 -14.19 1.93
CA GLU A 21 -7.63 -13.45 2.67
C GLU A 21 -7.35 -12.08 2.07
N GLU A 22 -7.27 -12.01 0.73
CA GLU A 22 -7.08 -10.74 0.02
C GLU A 22 -8.31 -9.83 0.17
N GLN A 23 -9.52 -10.37 0.06
CA GLN A 23 -10.77 -9.63 0.31
C GLN A 23 -10.80 -9.07 1.73
N HIS A 24 -10.44 -9.88 2.73
CA HIS A 24 -10.38 -9.44 4.11
C HIS A 24 -9.37 -8.29 4.29
N LEU A 25 -8.18 -8.41 3.70
CA LEU A 25 -7.15 -7.38 3.78
C LEU A 25 -7.59 -6.06 3.14
N VAL A 26 -8.24 -6.13 1.96
CA VAL A 26 -8.82 -4.96 1.28
C VAL A 26 -9.89 -4.29 2.16
N ASN A 27 -10.78 -5.07 2.78
CA ASN A 27 -11.81 -4.52 3.67
C ASN A 27 -11.19 -3.81 4.89
N LEU A 28 -10.14 -4.35 5.48
CA LEU A 28 -9.41 -3.68 6.57
C LEU A 28 -8.75 -2.36 6.13
N ALA A 29 -8.21 -2.31 4.91
CA ALA A 29 -7.69 -1.06 4.36
C ALA A 29 -8.81 -0.01 4.15
N ILE A 30 -9.98 -0.44 3.67
CA ILE A 30 -11.17 0.43 3.53
C ILE A 30 -11.61 0.98 4.90
N GLU A 31 -11.71 0.12 5.91
CA GLU A 31 -12.07 0.54 7.28
C GLU A 31 -11.04 1.51 7.86
N ALA A 32 -9.75 1.27 7.63
CA ALA A 32 -8.67 2.12 8.11
C ALA A 32 -8.77 3.56 7.58
N THR A 33 -9.39 3.80 6.42
CA THR A 33 -9.62 5.16 5.90
C THR A 33 -10.41 6.03 6.88
N GLN A 34 -11.30 5.44 7.69
CA GLN A 34 -12.13 6.16 8.66
C GLN A 34 -11.36 6.61 9.90
N ARG A 35 -10.17 6.05 10.13
CA ARG A 35 -9.29 6.39 11.26
C ARG A 35 -8.21 7.42 10.89
N SER A 36 -8.18 7.84 9.65
CA SER A 36 -7.20 8.79 9.12
C SER A 36 -7.36 10.18 9.75
N TYR A 37 -6.24 10.80 10.11
CA TYR A 37 -6.18 12.20 10.54
C TYR A 37 -5.71 13.06 9.37
N ALA A 38 -6.66 13.63 8.65
CA ALA A 38 -6.43 14.42 7.43
C ALA A 38 -7.15 15.78 7.45
N PRO A 39 -6.86 16.66 8.43
CA PRO A 39 -7.56 17.94 8.58
C PRO A 39 -7.27 18.92 7.45
N TYR A 40 -6.14 18.81 6.77
CA TYR A 40 -5.68 19.72 5.73
C TYR A 40 -6.15 19.30 4.34
N SER A 41 -5.80 18.09 3.92
CA SER A 41 -6.12 17.60 2.58
C SER A 41 -7.56 17.10 2.44
N LYS A 42 -8.17 16.65 3.53
CA LYS A 42 -9.45 15.90 3.53
C LYS A 42 -9.41 14.64 2.67
N PHE A 43 -8.21 14.15 2.39
CA PHE A 43 -7.99 12.91 1.64
C PHE A 43 -7.55 11.81 2.61
N HIS A 44 -8.37 10.78 2.75
CA HIS A 44 -8.25 9.76 3.78
C HIS A 44 -7.77 8.45 3.19
N VAL A 45 -6.58 8.03 3.56
CA VAL A 45 -5.97 6.78 3.08
C VAL A 45 -5.88 5.76 4.21
N GLY A 46 -6.25 4.53 3.91
CA GLY A 46 -6.07 3.38 4.78
C GLY A 46 -5.17 2.33 4.11
N ALA A 47 -4.38 1.67 4.90
CA ALA A 47 -3.54 0.56 4.49
C ALA A 47 -3.66 -0.61 5.48
N ALA A 48 -3.54 -1.82 4.98
CA ALA A 48 -3.47 -3.04 5.77
C ALA A 48 -2.32 -3.90 5.26
N VAL A 49 -1.46 -4.32 6.16
CA VAL A 49 -0.29 -5.18 5.90
C VAL A 49 -0.55 -6.53 6.51
N ARG A 50 -0.45 -7.62 5.72
CA ARG A 50 -0.47 -8.99 6.21
C ARG A 50 0.96 -9.53 6.25
N LEU A 51 1.31 -10.15 7.36
CA LEU A 51 2.59 -10.80 7.59
C LEU A 51 2.50 -12.32 7.34
N GLU A 52 3.62 -12.96 7.08
CA GLU A 52 3.67 -14.41 6.82
C GLU A 52 3.16 -15.28 7.98
N ASN A 53 3.19 -14.76 9.21
CA ASN A 53 2.62 -15.46 10.38
C ASN A 53 1.09 -15.30 10.48
N GLY A 54 0.44 -14.62 9.52
CA GLY A 54 -0.99 -14.38 9.49
C GLY A 54 -1.47 -13.12 10.23
N GLU A 55 -0.59 -12.45 10.97
CA GLU A 55 -0.92 -11.19 11.65
C GLU A 55 -1.18 -10.07 10.65
N VAL A 56 -2.11 -9.17 11.00
CA VAL A 56 -2.45 -8.02 10.19
C VAL A 56 -2.25 -6.74 10.98
N VAL A 57 -1.54 -5.77 10.37
CA VAL A 57 -1.32 -4.44 10.94
C VAL A 57 -1.93 -3.41 10.02
N ILE A 58 -2.82 -2.58 10.55
CA ILE A 58 -3.45 -1.49 9.81
C ILE A 58 -2.71 -0.17 10.04
N GLY A 59 -2.81 0.73 9.06
CA GLY A 59 -2.33 2.10 9.15
C GLY A 59 -3.26 3.04 8.39
N CYS A 60 -3.19 4.32 8.73
CA CYS A 60 -3.88 5.37 8.01
C CYS A 60 -2.99 6.61 7.95
N ASN A 61 -3.23 7.52 7.00
CA ASN A 61 -2.42 8.73 6.92
C ASN A 61 -2.64 9.62 8.13
N GLN A 62 -1.54 10.19 8.61
CA GLN A 62 -1.47 11.08 9.77
C GLN A 62 -0.85 12.40 9.31
N GLU A 63 -1.67 13.42 9.11
CA GLU A 63 -1.21 14.74 8.71
C GLU A 63 -0.65 15.51 9.90
N ASN A 64 0.16 16.51 9.60
CA ASN A 64 0.76 17.41 10.58
C ASN A 64 0.89 18.81 9.99
N ALA A 65 0.73 19.86 10.80
CA ALA A 65 0.95 21.24 10.37
C ALA A 65 2.38 21.47 9.87
N ALA A 66 3.35 20.78 10.45
CA ALA A 66 4.69 20.61 9.88
C ALA A 66 4.66 19.48 8.87
N TYR A 67 4.37 19.75 7.62
CA TYR A 67 4.12 18.76 6.56
C TYR A 67 5.13 17.64 6.46
N PRO A 68 6.46 17.86 6.62
CA PRO A 68 7.43 16.76 6.62
C PRO A 68 7.26 15.73 7.75
N SER A 69 6.54 16.09 8.83
CA SER A 69 6.29 15.20 9.97
C SER A 69 5.11 14.26 9.75
N GLY A 70 4.28 14.49 8.73
CA GLY A 70 3.17 13.62 8.38
C GLY A 70 3.63 12.30 7.78
N LEU A 71 2.78 11.26 7.90
CA LEU A 71 3.01 9.94 7.31
C LEU A 71 1.84 9.47 6.48
N CYS A 72 2.15 8.83 5.35
CA CYS A 72 1.16 8.11 4.55
C CYS A 72 0.73 6.82 5.27
N ALA A 73 -0.45 6.33 4.93
CA ALA A 73 -1.05 5.12 5.51
C ALA A 73 -0.13 3.89 5.40
N GLU A 74 0.48 3.70 4.21
CA GLU A 74 1.36 2.57 3.93
C GLU A 74 2.57 2.55 4.85
N ARG A 75 3.22 3.72 5.04
CA ARG A 75 4.38 3.83 5.95
C ARG A 75 3.98 3.66 7.41
N THR A 76 2.81 4.17 7.80
CA THR A 76 2.27 3.95 9.13
C THR A 76 2.08 2.46 9.41
N ALA A 77 1.47 1.72 8.47
CA ALA A 77 1.26 0.27 8.61
C ALA A 77 2.58 -0.52 8.59
N LEU A 78 3.46 -0.26 7.61
CA LEU A 78 4.73 -0.98 7.44
C LEU A 78 5.69 -0.75 8.62
N PHE A 79 5.80 0.47 9.12
CA PHE A 79 6.65 0.77 10.27
C PHE A 79 6.09 0.19 11.56
N ALA A 80 4.77 0.23 11.75
CA ALA A 80 4.13 -0.42 12.89
C ALA A 80 4.33 -1.95 12.84
N ALA A 81 4.18 -2.57 11.66
CA ALA A 81 4.44 -3.99 11.47
C ALA A 81 5.90 -4.35 11.79
N GLY A 82 6.86 -3.56 11.30
CA GLY A 82 8.27 -3.76 11.60
C GLY A 82 8.63 -3.59 13.06
N ALA A 83 7.93 -2.72 13.79
CA ALA A 83 8.14 -2.51 15.23
C ALA A 83 7.52 -3.61 16.09
N GLN A 84 6.32 -4.09 15.72
CA GLN A 84 5.59 -5.12 16.46
C GLN A 84 6.09 -6.54 16.16
N TYR A 85 6.50 -6.78 14.92
CA TYR A 85 6.93 -8.09 14.41
C TYR A 85 8.26 -7.97 13.63
N PRO A 86 9.39 -7.64 14.28
CA PRO A 86 10.61 -7.18 13.62
C PRO A 86 11.26 -8.19 12.67
N ASN A 87 10.98 -9.48 12.83
CA ASN A 87 11.57 -10.55 12.02
C ASN A 87 10.55 -11.31 11.17
N VAL A 88 9.34 -10.80 11.06
CA VAL A 88 8.27 -11.46 10.28
C VAL A 88 8.12 -10.72 8.94
N PRO A 89 8.33 -11.41 7.81
CA PRO A 89 8.21 -10.82 6.49
C PRO A 89 6.80 -10.32 6.18
N VAL A 90 6.71 -9.24 5.40
CA VAL A 90 5.47 -8.76 4.83
C VAL A 90 5.12 -9.59 3.61
N GLU A 91 3.93 -10.14 3.58
CA GLU A 91 3.40 -10.94 2.47
C GLU A 91 2.52 -10.12 1.52
N MET A 92 1.60 -9.33 2.09
CA MET A 92 0.64 -8.54 1.30
C MET A 92 0.46 -7.13 1.88
N LEU A 93 0.09 -6.19 1.00
CA LEU A 93 -0.28 -4.82 1.34
C LEU A 93 -1.53 -4.43 0.56
N ALA A 94 -2.60 -4.04 1.25
CA ALA A 94 -3.77 -3.43 0.63
C ALA A 94 -3.84 -1.93 0.94
N ILE A 95 -4.31 -1.14 -0.04
CA ILE A 95 -4.45 0.33 0.06
C ILE A 95 -5.83 0.72 -0.45
N ALA A 96 -6.51 1.59 0.29
CA ALA A 96 -7.76 2.22 -0.10
C ALA A 96 -7.75 3.71 0.24
N ALA A 97 -8.51 4.51 -0.49
CA ALA A 97 -8.60 5.95 -0.22
C ALA A 97 -10.03 6.47 -0.34
N ARG A 98 -10.33 7.52 0.42
CA ARG A 98 -11.53 8.35 0.29
C ARG A 98 -11.15 9.75 -0.16
N GLY A 99 -11.97 10.32 -1.02
CA GLY A 99 -11.81 11.70 -1.49
C GLY A 99 -12.33 12.73 -0.49
N THR A 100 -12.24 13.98 -0.90
CA THR A 100 -12.72 15.13 -0.13
C THR A 100 -14.24 15.14 0.07
N ASP A 101 -14.97 14.38 -0.72
CA ASP A 101 -16.41 14.13 -0.63
C ASP A 101 -16.77 13.03 0.39
N GLY A 102 -15.76 12.36 0.97
CA GLY A 102 -15.92 11.25 1.90
C GLY A 102 -16.18 9.90 1.23
N GLU A 103 -16.32 9.86 -0.10
CA GLU A 103 -16.54 8.64 -0.84
C GLU A 103 -15.23 7.90 -1.16
N LEU A 104 -15.30 6.58 -1.22
CA LEU A 104 -14.17 5.77 -1.69
C LEU A 104 -13.83 6.13 -3.14
N GLN A 105 -12.55 6.21 -3.45
CA GLN A 105 -12.08 6.57 -4.78
C GLN A 105 -12.62 5.60 -5.83
N TYR A 106 -12.99 6.15 -6.99
CA TYR A 106 -13.49 5.34 -8.10
C TYR A 106 -12.38 4.53 -8.75
N GLU A 107 -11.26 5.17 -9.09
CA GLU A 107 -10.06 4.49 -9.60
C GLU A 107 -9.13 4.09 -8.44
N PRO A 108 -8.38 2.98 -8.57
CA PRO A 108 -7.38 2.61 -7.57
C PRO A 108 -6.29 3.68 -7.39
N VAL A 109 -5.94 3.97 -6.15
CA VAL A 109 -4.90 4.94 -5.80
C VAL A 109 -3.60 4.22 -5.47
N GLY A 110 -2.53 4.56 -6.17
CA GLY A 110 -1.21 3.99 -5.94
C GLY A 110 -0.42 4.68 -4.83
N PRO A 111 0.57 3.98 -4.25
CA PRO A 111 1.46 4.54 -3.23
C PRO A 111 2.32 5.67 -3.79
N CYS A 112 2.58 6.70 -3.00
CA CYS A 112 3.49 7.79 -3.36
C CYS A 112 4.95 7.29 -3.48
N GLY A 113 5.85 8.10 -4.06
CA GLY A 113 7.25 7.72 -4.27
C GLY A 113 7.97 7.29 -2.98
N SER A 114 7.76 8.00 -1.87
CA SER A 114 8.34 7.65 -0.57
C SER A 114 7.83 6.31 -0.05
N CYS A 115 6.53 6.02 -0.23
CA CYS A 115 5.94 4.74 0.15
C CYS A 115 6.47 3.60 -0.72
N ARG A 116 6.64 3.84 -2.03
CA ARG A 116 7.25 2.84 -2.93
C ARG A 116 8.66 2.47 -2.48
N GLN A 117 9.48 3.45 -2.07
CA GLN A 117 10.82 3.19 -1.56
C GLN A 117 10.80 2.34 -0.27
N VAL A 118 9.85 2.60 0.65
CA VAL A 118 9.70 1.79 1.88
C VAL A 118 9.21 0.37 1.55
N ILE A 119 8.35 0.21 0.56
CA ILE A 119 7.93 -1.13 0.10
C ILE A 119 9.10 -1.90 -0.51
N ILE A 120 9.99 -1.25 -1.28
CA ILE A 120 11.23 -1.86 -1.80
C ILE A 120 12.06 -2.42 -0.65
N GLU A 121 12.31 -1.65 0.40
CA GLU A 121 13.06 -2.10 1.57
C GLU A 121 12.39 -3.29 2.26
N SER A 122 11.05 -3.26 2.35
CA SER A 122 10.28 -4.36 2.93
C SER A 122 10.39 -5.64 2.10
N GLU A 123 10.38 -5.56 0.76
CA GLU A 123 10.61 -6.70 -0.14
C GLU A 123 12.05 -7.23 -0.02
N THR A 124 13.03 -6.33 0.06
CA THR A 124 14.45 -6.71 0.22
C THR A 124 14.65 -7.49 1.52
N ARG A 125 14.06 -7.02 2.63
CA ARG A 125 14.11 -7.70 3.93
C ARG A 125 13.37 -9.04 3.92
N ALA A 126 12.24 -9.13 3.23
CA ALA A 126 11.45 -10.34 3.10
C ALA A 126 12.14 -11.39 2.20
N GLY A 127 12.95 -10.95 1.23
CA GLY A 127 13.57 -11.82 0.23
C GLY A 127 12.61 -12.29 -0.86
N HIS A 128 11.42 -11.70 -0.95
CA HIS A 128 10.41 -12.01 -1.97
C HIS A 128 9.51 -10.79 -2.27
N PRO A 129 8.83 -10.76 -3.44
CA PRO A 129 7.88 -9.71 -3.76
C PRO A 129 6.70 -9.66 -2.79
N ILE A 130 6.23 -8.45 -2.48
CA ILE A 130 5.00 -8.20 -1.72
C ILE A 130 3.84 -8.10 -2.70
N ARG A 131 2.75 -8.82 -2.43
CA ARG A 131 1.51 -8.70 -3.20
C ARG A 131 0.77 -7.44 -2.80
N ILE A 132 0.59 -6.50 -3.75
CA ILE A 132 -0.01 -5.19 -3.49
C ILE A 132 -1.39 -5.13 -4.13
N LEU A 133 -2.39 -4.75 -3.33
CA LEU A 133 -3.79 -4.62 -3.72
C LEU A 133 -4.21 -3.16 -3.59
N LEU A 134 -4.49 -2.51 -4.72
CA LEU A 134 -4.94 -1.11 -4.74
C LEU A 134 -6.43 -1.08 -5.00
N TYR A 135 -7.21 -0.71 -4.02
CA TYR A 135 -8.67 -0.68 -4.11
C TYR A 135 -9.18 0.58 -4.81
N GLY A 136 -10.11 0.38 -5.73
CA GLY A 136 -11.00 1.39 -6.29
C GLY A 136 -12.40 0.79 -6.48
N ARG A 137 -13.44 1.62 -6.47
CA ARG A 137 -14.81 1.14 -6.68
C ARG A 137 -15.02 0.52 -8.06
N LYS A 138 -14.22 0.93 -9.05
CA LYS A 138 -14.26 0.39 -10.42
C LYS A 138 -13.61 -0.99 -10.52
N CYS A 139 -12.47 -1.16 -9.90
CA CYS A 139 -11.69 -2.39 -9.91
C CYS A 139 -10.60 -2.35 -8.83
N ILE A 140 -9.94 -3.47 -8.63
CA ILE A 140 -8.75 -3.57 -7.79
C ILE A 140 -7.55 -3.84 -8.69
N TYR A 141 -6.47 -3.07 -8.54
CA TYR A 141 -5.20 -3.42 -9.16
C TYR A 141 -4.44 -4.39 -8.29
N VAL A 142 -4.04 -5.51 -8.89
CA VAL A 142 -3.23 -6.55 -8.27
C VAL A 142 -1.84 -6.50 -8.88
N ILE A 143 -0.84 -6.30 -8.01
CA ILE A 143 0.54 -6.06 -8.40
C ILE A 143 1.42 -7.04 -7.64
N ASP A 144 2.18 -7.83 -8.38
CA ASP A 144 3.10 -8.83 -7.84
C ASP A 144 4.50 -8.21 -7.75
N GLY A 145 4.75 -7.48 -6.66
CA GLY A 145 6.01 -6.81 -6.36
C GLY A 145 6.09 -5.35 -6.78
N ILE A 146 6.81 -4.56 -5.99
CA ILE A 146 6.92 -3.10 -6.15
C ILE A 146 7.65 -2.69 -7.45
N ARG A 147 8.45 -3.59 -8.04
CA ARG A 147 9.18 -3.34 -9.28
C ARG A 147 8.27 -2.89 -10.43
N ALA A 148 7.03 -3.37 -10.45
CA ALA A 148 6.03 -2.96 -11.44
C ALA A 148 5.61 -1.48 -11.32
N LEU A 149 5.76 -0.89 -10.12
CA LEU A 149 5.43 0.51 -9.84
C LEU A 149 6.64 1.45 -9.80
N MET A 150 7.86 0.90 -9.78
CA MET A 150 9.08 1.71 -9.63
C MET A 150 10.24 1.08 -10.41
N PRO A 151 10.28 1.29 -11.74
CA PRO A 151 11.42 0.87 -12.55
C PRO A 151 12.70 1.63 -12.13
N LEU A 152 13.87 0.99 -12.30
CA LEU A 152 15.17 1.54 -11.90
C LEU A 152 15.20 1.94 -10.41
N MET A 153 14.61 1.12 -9.57
CA MET A 153 14.51 1.35 -8.13
C MET A 153 15.90 1.30 -7.45
N PHE A 154 16.05 2.08 -6.38
CA PHE A 154 17.21 2.03 -5.50
C PHE A 154 16.97 0.94 -4.43
N SER A 155 17.72 -0.14 -4.48
CA SER A 155 17.55 -1.30 -3.59
C SER A 155 18.85 -1.76 -2.91
N GLU A 156 20.02 -1.42 -3.49
CA GLU A 156 21.33 -1.87 -3.01
C GLU A 156 22.36 -0.76 -3.19
N PHE A 157 23.39 -0.74 -2.35
CA PHE A 157 24.56 0.16 -2.41
C PHE A 157 25.82 -0.53 -1.92
#